data_a383997a2a74e4e6c9dd1428eef112cf
#
_entry.id   a383997a2a74e4e6c9dd1428eef112cf
#
_cell.length_a   1.000
_cell.length_b   1.000
_cell.length_c   1.000
_cell.angle_alpha   90.00
_cell.angle_beta   90.00
_cell.angle_gamma   90.00
#
_symmetry.space_group_name_H-M   'P 1'
#
loop_
_entity.id
_entity.type
_entity.pdbx_description
1 polymer ?
#
loop_
_entity_poly.entity_id
_entity_poly.type
_entity_poly.pdbx_seq_one_letter_code
_entity_poly.pdbx_strand_id
1 'polypeptide(L)'
;IFHYDKHCLHLSKEEIEAKLAAGVPYVIRQNNPVEGTTTFHDEIYGDITVPNAELDDMILIKSDGFPTYNFANVVDDHLMGITHVVRGNEYLSSSPKYNRLYDAFGWEVPVYVHCPLITNEEHKKLSKRSGHASYEDLIDQGFLTEAVINFVALLGWSPEDNNEFFTLEELVKAFDYHHMSKTPAVFDMTKLRWMNGEYLKKMDFDRFYEMALPHMKEVVSKDVNFEKLAAMIKTRIEIWADIKDQIDFIEQVPDYDINMYVHKKNKTNLENSLEVLKEVQLLLEKQEDYSNDALFELLGQYAKDKEKKVGFVMWPIRVALSGKQMTPGGATELMEVLGKEESLARIQTAIDRLSQEA
;
A
#
# COMPACT_ATOMS: atom_id res chain seq x y z
N ILE A 1 32.55 -11.71 20.29
CA ILE A 1 32.90 -11.40 18.87
C ILE A 1 34.22 -12.12 18.61
N PHE A 2 34.23 -13.05 17.64
CA PHE A 2 35.47 -13.71 17.25
C PHE A 2 36.20 -12.80 16.26
N HIS A 3 37.30 -12.19 16.72
CA HIS A 3 38.24 -11.47 15.85
C HIS A 3 39.26 -12.43 15.27
N TYR A 4 39.72 -12.15 14.05
CA TYR A 4 40.86 -12.83 13.48
C TYR A 4 42.13 -12.49 14.31
N ASP A 5 42.87 -13.49 14.74
CA ASP A 5 44.00 -13.37 15.64
C ASP A 5 45.28 -12.84 15.00
N LYS A 6 45.23 -12.46 13.72
CA LYS A 6 46.35 -11.98 12.91
C LYS A 6 47.53 -12.98 12.81
N HIS A 7 47.32 -14.26 13.05
CA HIS A 7 48.36 -15.29 13.02
C HIS A 7 49.21 -15.23 11.75
N CYS A 8 48.58 -15.16 10.58
CA CYS A 8 49.32 -15.13 9.31
C CYS A 8 50.04 -13.82 9.01
N LEU A 9 49.74 -12.73 9.73
CA LEU A 9 50.42 -11.46 9.56
C LEU A 9 51.92 -11.52 9.96
N HIS A 10 52.24 -12.43 10.86
CA HIS A 10 53.61 -12.60 11.42
C HIS A 10 54.42 -13.70 10.72
N LEU A 11 53.89 -14.35 9.68
CA LEU A 11 54.62 -15.31 8.87
C LEU A 11 55.74 -14.59 8.07
N SER A 12 56.89 -15.22 7.96
CA SER A 12 57.95 -14.72 7.10
C SER A 12 57.57 -14.78 5.62
N LYS A 13 58.27 -14.00 4.80
CA LYS A 13 58.00 -14.01 3.34
C LYS A 13 58.27 -15.40 2.76
N GLU A 14 59.34 -16.09 3.22
CA GLU A 14 59.68 -17.45 2.80
C GLU A 14 58.62 -18.47 3.17
N GLU A 15 58.03 -18.35 4.38
CA GLU A 15 56.91 -19.23 4.80
C GLU A 15 55.66 -19.01 3.95
N ILE A 16 55.32 -17.76 3.61
CA ILE A 16 54.22 -17.41 2.75
C ILE A 16 54.42 -18.00 1.34
N GLU A 17 55.61 -17.77 0.75
CA GLU A 17 55.95 -18.28 -0.58
C GLU A 17 55.90 -19.82 -0.63
N ALA A 18 56.43 -20.49 0.40
CA ALA A 18 56.39 -21.95 0.49
C ALA A 18 54.93 -22.48 0.57
N LYS A 19 54.03 -21.86 1.34
CA LYS A 19 52.62 -22.24 1.42
C LYS A 19 51.89 -22.00 0.10
N LEU A 20 52.14 -20.88 -0.58
CA LEU A 20 51.60 -20.59 -1.89
C LEU A 20 52.05 -21.60 -2.95
N ALA A 21 53.37 -21.93 -2.97
CA ALA A 21 53.93 -22.95 -3.87
C ALA A 21 53.35 -24.34 -3.62
N ALA A 22 53.01 -24.65 -2.36
CA ALA A 22 52.36 -25.90 -1.97
C ALA A 22 50.85 -25.93 -2.27
N GLY A 23 50.27 -24.88 -2.83
CA GLY A 23 48.86 -24.79 -3.16
C GLY A 23 47.90 -24.74 -1.94
N VAL A 24 48.39 -24.27 -0.79
CA VAL A 24 47.57 -24.12 0.42
C VAL A 24 46.49 -23.07 0.16
N PRO A 25 45.21 -23.35 0.35
CA PRO A 25 44.13 -22.38 0.20
C PRO A 25 44.33 -21.19 1.14
N TYR A 26 44.11 -19.98 0.64
CA TYR A 26 44.27 -18.74 1.43
C TYR A 26 43.17 -17.75 1.09
N VAL A 27 42.99 -16.75 1.95
CA VAL A 27 42.14 -15.57 1.76
C VAL A 27 42.98 -14.32 1.91
N ILE A 28 42.54 -13.22 1.29
CA ILE A 28 43.14 -11.90 1.52
C ILE A 28 42.23 -11.16 2.50
N ARG A 29 42.85 -10.64 3.59
CA ARG A 29 42.15 -9.89 4.63
C ARG A 29 42.60 -8.44 4.65
N GLN A 30 41.69 -7.57 5.08
CA GLN A 30 42.06 -6.23 5.51
C GLN A 30 42.93 -6.32 6.78
N ASN A 31 43.93 -5.46 6.88
CA ASN A 31 44.71 -5.33 8.10
C ASN A 31 44.42 -3.97 8.74
N ASN A 32 43.51 -3.96 9.71
CA ASN A 32 43.17 -2.76 10.45
C ASN A 32 44.16 -2.49 11.60
N PRO A 33 44.48 -1.21 11.91
CA PRO A 33 45.19 -0.88 13.12
C PRO A 33 44.40 -1.28 14.35
N VAL A 34 45.07 -1.65 15.43
CA VAL A 34 44.43 -2.01 16.71
C VAL A 34 44.28 -0.77 17.59
N GLU A 35 45.24 0.13 17.56
CA GLU A 35 45.26 1.36 18.35
C GLU A 35 44.52 2.51 17.65
N GLY A 36 44.01 3.46 18.44
CA GLY A 36 43.38 4.66 17.93
C GLY A 36 41.89 4.44 17.58
N THR A 37 41.36 5.35 16.79
CA THR A 37 39.93 5.39 16.38
C THR A 37 39.80 5.64 14.89
N THR A 38 38.71 5.22 14.31
CA THR A 38 38.29 5.57 12.95
C THR A 38 36.99 6.35 13.04
N THR A 39 36.96 7.54 12.44
CA THR A 39 35.77 8.39 12.37
C THR A 39 35.30 8.48 10.92
N PHE A 40 34.00 8.41 10.71
CA PHE A 40 33.35 8.73 9.43
C PHE A 40 32.15 9.64 9.65
N HIS A 41 31.81 10.43 8.63
CA HIS A 41 30.64 11.28 8.63
C HIS A 41 29.48 10.63 7.90
N ASP A 42 28.29 10.72 8.50
CA ASP A 42 27.03 10.33 7.89
C ASP A 42 26.07 11.51 7.92
N GLU A 43 25.44 11.83 6.81
CA GLU A 43 24.58 13.00 6.67
C GLU A 43 23.37 12.98 7.62
N ILE A 44 22.91 11.78 8.02
CA ILE A 44 21.78 11.62 8.93
C ILE A 44 22.26 11.49 10.38
N TYR A 45 23.26 10.65 10.64
CA TYR A 45 23.69 10.31 12.00
C TYR A 45 24.81 11.22 12.53
N GLY A 46 25.45 12.00 11.65
CA GLY A 46 26.61 12.85 12.00
C GLY A 46 27.90 12.07 12.11
N ASP A 47 28.88 12.60 12.85
CA ASP A 47 30.15 11.96 13.03
C ASP A 47 30.06 10.74 13.94
N ILE A 48 30.50 9.59 13.44
CA ILE A 48 30.52 8.32 14.14
C ILE A 48 31.97 7.88 14.30
N THR A 49 32.41 7.73 15.54
CA THR A 49 33.76 7.33 15.92
C THR A 49 33.73 5.96 16.60
N VAL A 50 34.55 5.04 16.11
CA VAL A 50 34.70 3.70 16.69
C VAL A 50 36.13 3.42 17.04
N PRO A 51 36.44 2.71 18.15
CA PRO A 51 37.79 2.21 18.46
C PRO A 51 38.26 1.24 17.37
N ASN A 52 39.50 1.37 16.90
CA ASN A 52 40.05 0.47 15.90
C ASN A 52 40.09 -1.00 16.38
N ALA A 53 40.24 -1.21 17.69
CA ALA A 53 40.22 -2.53 18.30
C ALA A 53 38.89 -3.29 18.08
N GLU A 54 37.81 -2.59 17.75
CA GLU A 54 36.49 -3.18 17.44
C GLU A 54 36.32 -3.53 15.95
N LEU A 55 37.25 -3.08 15.09
CA LEU A 55 37.22 -3.34 13.66
C LEU A 55 37.80 -4.72 13.37
N ASP A 56 36.94 -5.60 12.80
CA ASP A 56 37.41 -6.91 12.33
C ASP A 56 38.21 -6.80 11.04
N ASP A 57 39.27 -7.62 10.91
CA ASP A 57 40.02 -7.78 9.67
C ASP A 57 39.23 -8.64 8.69
N MET A 58 38.26 -8.02 8.03
CA MET A 58 37.34 -8.70 7.13
C MET A 58 38.06 -9.33 5.94
N ILE A 59 37.51 -10.46 5.44
CA ILE A 59 37.98 -11.06 4.20
C ILE A 59 37.62 -10.14 3.04
N LEU A 60 38.61 -9.81 2.22
CA LEU A 60 38.45 -9.03 0.99
C LEU A 60 38.26 -9.95 -0.23
N ILE A 61 39.18 -10.92 -0.38
CA ILE A 61 39.16 -11.93 -1.45
C ILE A 61 39.04 -13.30 -0.82
N LYS A 62 38.10 -14.08 -1.28
CA LYS A 62 37.88 -15.48 -0.85
C LYS A 62 38.87 -16.44 -1.47
N SER A 63 38.97 -17.67 -0.96
CA SER A 63 39.88 -18.69 -1.46
C SER A 63 39.58 -19.14 -2.91
N ASP A 64 38.38 -18.86 -3.41
CA ASP A 64 37.99 -19.09 -4.81
C ASP A 64 38.39 -17.93 -5.76
N GLY A 65 39.04 -16.89 -5.24
CA GLY A 65 39.49 -15.73 -5.98
C GLY A 65 38.45 -14.62 -6.16
N PHE A 66 37.19 -14.85 -5.70
CA PHE A 66 36.14 -13.83 -5.78
C PHE A 66 36.19 -12.87 -4.60
N PRO A 67 35.89 -11.58 -4.82
CA PRO A 67 35.80 -10.60 -3.73
C PRO A 67 34.57 -10.88 -2.86
N THR A 68 34.64 -10.48 -1.60
CA THR A 68 33.46 -10.36 -0.76
C THR A 68 32.67 -9.10 -1.14
N TYR A 69 31.40 -9.05 -0.77
CA TYR A 69 30.57 -7.86 -0.95
C TYR A 69 31.25 -6.60 -0.36
N ASN A 70 31.79 -6.72 0.85
CA ASN A 70 32.39 -5.60 1.56
C ASN A 70 33.65 -5.01 0.86
N PHE A 71 34.29 -5.76 0.01
CA PHE A 71 35.41 -5.25 -0.81
C PHE A 71 34.90 -4.77 -2.16
N ALA A 72 34.03 -5.56 -2.82
CA ALA A 72 33.52 -5.24 -4.13
C ALA A 72 32.78 -3.90 -4.15
N ASN A 73 31.97 -3.61 -3.14
CA ASN A 73 31.21 -2.36 -3.09
C ASN A 73 32.10 -1.11 -3.07
N VAL A 74 33.21 -1.14 -2.36
CA VAL A 74 34.14 0.00 -2.31
C VAL A 74 34.82 0.22 -3.67
N VAL A 75 35.24 -0.88 -4.31
CA VAL A 75 35.90 -0.83 -5.63
C VAL A 75 34.90 -0.38 -6.71
N ASP A 76 33.71 -0.95 -6.72
CA ASP A 76 32.69 -0.62 -7.71
C ASP A 76 32.20 0.82 -7.54
N ASP A 77 31.93 1.28 -6.32
CA ASP A 77 31.52 2.66 -6.04
C ASP A 77 32.56 3.67 -6.53
N HIS A 78 33.85 3.40 -6.28
CA HIS A 78 34.91 4.26 -6.76
C HIS A 78 35.01 4.26 -8.29
N LEU A 79 35.09 3.07 -8.92
CA LEU A 79 35.25 2.95 -10.37
C LEU A 79 34.02 3.43 -11.17
N MET A 80 32.84 3.34 -10.58
CA MET A 80 31.59 3.84 -11.18
C MET A 80 31.37 5.33 -10.91
N GLY A 81 32.21 5.98 -10.13
CA GLY A 81 32.08 7.41 -9.80
C GLY A 81 30.90 7.73 -8.91
N ILE A 82 30.54 6.83 -8.01
CA ILE A 82 29.43 7.04 -7.05
C ILE A 82 29.82 8.17 -6.10
N THR A 83 28.98 9.18 -6.01
CA THR A 83 29.18 10.35 -5.13
C THR A 83 28.49 10.21 -3.79
N HIS A 84 27.34 9.55 -3.75
CA HIS A 84 26.51 9.37 -2.57
C HIS A 84 26.13 7.90 -2.42
N VAL A 85 26.35 7.32 -1.24
CA VAL A 85 25.92 5.96 -0.89
C VAL A 85 24.72 6.05 0.05
N VAL A 86 23.53 5.77 -0.49
CA VAL A 86 22.27 5.76 0.24
C VAL A 86 21.87 4.31 0.52
N ARG A 87 21.78 3.92 1.79
CA ARG A 87 21.49 2.53 2.19
C ARG A 87 20.90 2.44 3.59
N GLY A 88 20.50 1.24 4.02
CA GLY A 88 19.96 1.01 5.36
C GLY A 88 21.00 1.19 6.47
N ASN A 89 20.55 1.59 7.64
CA ASN A 89 21.40 1.89 8.81
C ASN A 89 22.12 0.65 9.40
N GLU A 90 21.79 -0.56 8.96
CA GLU A 90 22.52 -1.78 9.31
C GLU A 90 24.01 -1.75 8.86
N TYR A 91 24.36 -0.91 7.91
CA TYR A 91 25.71 -0.75 7.41
C TYR A 91 26.55 0.28 8.20
N LEU A 92 25.97 1.00 9.16
CA LEU A 92 26.69 1.96 10.00
C LEU A 92 27.90 1.31 10.68
N SER A 93 27.77 0.09 11.20
CA SER A 93 28.86 -0.64 11.83
C SER A 93 29.96 -1.12 10.88
N SER A 94 29.68 -1.22 9.58
CA SER A 94 30.64 -1.63 8.56
C SER A 94 31.34 -0.45 7.91
N SER A 95 30.75 0.74 7.92
CA SER A 95 31.27 1.95 7.25
C SER A 95 32.70 2.35 7.68
N PRO A 96 33.09 2.22 8.95
CA PRO A 96 34.47 2.49 9.33
C PRO A 96 35.51 1.62 8.59
N LYS A 97 35.18 0.34 8.36
CA LYS A 97 36.03 -0.61 7.61
C LYS A 97 36.12 -0.23 6.13
N TYR A 98 35.05 0.29 5.54
CA TYR A 98 35.06 0.80 4.17
C TYR A 98 35.93 2.06 4.04
N ASN A 99 35.79 3.00 4.97
CA ASN A 99 36.66 4.19 4.99
C ASN A 99 38.14 3.82 5.05
N ARG A 100 38.49 2.80 5.84
CA ARG A 100 39.87 2.28 5.89
C ARG A 100 40.34 1.74 4.55
N LEU A 101 39.46 1.17 3.72
CA LEU A 101 39.79 0.74 2.36
C LEU A 101 39.99 1.94 1.43
N TYR A 102 39.11 2.93 1.47
CA TYR A 102 39.29 4.17 0.71
C TYR A 102 40.61 4.85 1.05
N ASP A 103 40.94 4.97 2.34
CA ASP A 103 42.20 5.53 2.81
C ASP A 103 43.39 4.73 2.27
N ALA A 104 43.36 3.39 2.35
CA ALA A 104 44.43 2.51 1.90
C ALA A 104 44.69 2.60 0.39
N PHE A 105 43.66 2.86 -0.41
CA PHE A 105 43.77 3.07 -1.85
C PHE A 105 44.07 4.53 -2.21
N GLY A 106 44.00 5.47 -1.28
CA GLY A 106 44.13 6.91 -1.55
C GLY A 106 42.92 7.46 -2.35
N TRP A 107 41.75 6.87 -2.17
CA TRP A 107 40.52 7.26 -2.84
C TRP A 107 39.69 8.20 -1.96
N GLU A 108 38.92 9.07 -2.61
CA GLU A 108 37.97 9.93 -1.93
C GLU A 108 36.77 9.09 -1.41
N VAL A 109 36.38 9.34 -0.16
CA VAL A 109 35.25 8.67 0.49
C VAL A 109 33.97 9.30 -0.02
N PRO A 110 32.98 8.52 -0.48
CA PRO A 110 31.67 9.06 -0.90
C PRO A 110 30.87 9.62 0.29
N VAL A 111 29.88 10.44 0.00
CA VAL A 111 28.94 10.92 1.01
C VAL A 111 28.05 9.75 1.45
N TYR A 112 27.97 9.50 2.76
CA TYR A 112 27.12 8.47 3.33
C TYR A 112 25.78 9.03 3.80
N VAL A 113 24.70 8.37 3.40
CA VAL A 113 23.32 8.63 3.83
C VAL A 113 22.71 7.32 4.29
N HIS A 114 22.70 7.04 5.59
CA HIS A 114 22.11 5.82 6.13
C HIS A 114 20.64 6.06 6.51
N CYS A 115 19.74 5.40 5.77
CA CYS A 115 18.29 5.50 5.98
C CYS A 115 17.87 4.78 7.26
N PRO A 116 16.80 5.26 7.95
CA PRO A 116 16.26 4.60 9.12
C PRO A 116 15.70 3.21 8.79
N LEU A 117 15.65 2.35 9.79
CA LEU A 117 15.02 1.04 9.65
C LEU A 117 13.52 1.21 9.42
N ILE A 118 12.98 0.41 8.51
CA ILE A 118 11.52 0.29 8.32
C ILE A 118 11.05 -0.96 9.05
N THR A 119 10.05 -0.79 9.91
CA THR A 119 9.46 -1.85 10.74
C THR A 119 7.98 -2.03 10.41
N ASN A 120 7.42 -3.16 10.81
CA ASN A 120 5.98 -3.33 10.87
C ASN A 120 5.41 -2.67 12.15
N GLU A 121 4.09 -2.74 12.33
CA GLU A 121 3.37 -2.19 13.50
C GLU A 121 3.82 -2.81 14.83
N GLU A 122 4.39 -4.03 14.82
CA GLU A 122 4.97 -4.68 15.99
C GLU A 122 6.44 -4.28 16.25
N HIS A 123 6.95 -3.27 15.54
CA HIS A 123 8.35 -2.80 15.59
C HIS A 123 9.39 -3.87 15.19
N LYS A 124 8.98 -4.88 14.42
CA LYS A 124 9.89 -5.87 13.84
C LYS A 124 10.33 -5.44 12.45
N LYS A 125 11.58 -5.71 12.09
CA LYS A 125 12.12 -5.40 10.76
C LYS A 125 11.21 -5.99 9.66
N LEU A 126 10.81 -5.17 8.69
CA LEU A 126 10.07 -5.64 7.52
C LEU A 126 10.93 -6.65 6.76
N SER A 127 10.33 -7.77 6.35
CA SER A 127 11.02 -8.78 5.56
C SER A 127 10.12 -9.29 4.43
N LYS A 128 10.73 -9.80 3.37
CA LYS A 128 10.00 -10.43 2.24
C LYS A 128 9.08 -11.58 2.67
N ARG A 129 9.32 -12.18 3.85
CA ARG A 129 8.50 -13.27 4.40
C ARG A 129 7.21 -12.80 5.09
N SER A 130 7.09 -11.49 5.35
CA SER A 130 5.89 -10.91 5.97
C SER A 130 4.76 -10.58 4.98
N GLY A 131 4.93 -10.89 3.69
CA GLY A 131 3.84 -10.89 2.69
C GLY A 131 3.40 -9.53 2.14
N HIS A 132 4.11 -8.42 2.45
CA HIS A 132 3.66 -7.07 2.05
C HIS A 132 4.83 -6.14 1.68
N ALA A 133 5.95 -6.68 1.22
CA ALA A 133 7.20 -5.91 1.22
C ALA A 133 7.72 -5.51 -0.17
N SER A 134 7.11 -5.97 -1.27
CA SER A 134 7.54 -5.56 -2.61
C SER A 134 6.56 -4.56 -3.22
N TYR A 135 7.07 -3.76 -4.14
CA TYR A 135 6.24 -2.85 -4.94
C TYR A 135 5.21 -3.61 -5.76
N GLU A 136 5.62 -4.72 -6.37
CA GLU A 136 4.76 -5.58 -7.17
C GLU A 136 3.58 -6.12 -6.36
N ASP A 137 3.83 -6.59 -5.13
CA ASP A 137 2.76 -7.07 -4.23
C ASP A 137 1.72 -5.98 -3.93
N LEU A 138 2.15 -4.72 -3.80
CA LEU A 138 1.24 -3.59 -3.57
C LEU A 138 0.41 -3.27 -4.83
N ILE A 139 1.04 -3.27 -6.00
CA ILE A 139 0.32 -3.04 -7.27
C ILE A 139 -0.70 -4.16 -7.53
N ASP A 140 -0.33 -5.42 -7.28
CA ASP A 140 -1.24 -6.57 -7.40
C ASP A 140 -2.43 -6.50 -6.43
N GLN A 141 -2.25 -5.89 -5.25
CA GLN A 141 -3.33 -5.58 -4.32
C GLN A 141 -4.21 -4.40 -4.77
N GLY A 142 -3.82 -3.68 -5.79
CA GLY A 142 -4.60 -2.59 -6.38
C GLY A 142 -4.25 -1.19 -5.88
N PHE A 143 -3.04 -0.99 -5.35
CA PHE A 143 -2.53 0.35 -5.04
C PHE A 143 -2.06 1.08 -6.30
N LEU A 144 -2.14 2.41 -6.28
CA LEU A 144 -1.60 3.28 -7.32
C LEU A 144 -0.10 3.49 -7.11
N THR A 145 0.68 3.46 -8.18
CA THR A 145 2.12 3.74 -8.16
C THR A 145 2.44 5.08 -7.47
N GLU A 146 1.73 6.13 -7.82
CA GLU A 146 1.93 7.47 -7.27
C GLU A 146 1.67 7.52 -5.75
N ALA A 147 0.67 6.79 -5.25
CA ALA A 147 0.37 6.71 -3.83
C ALA A 147 1.46 5.93 -3.08
N VAL A 148 1.94 4.82 -3.65
CA VAL A 148 3.03 4.01 -3.08
C VAL A 148 4.32 4.82 -3.00
N ILE A 149 4.70 5.52 -4.08
CA ILE A 149 5.91 6.37 -4.11
C ILE A 149 5.82 7.47 -3.05
N ASN A 150 4.69 8.17 -2.97
CA ASN A 150 4.49 9.22 -1.99
C ASN A 150 4.57 8.69 -0.55
N PHE A 151 3.89 7.55 -0.28
CA PHE A 151 3.93 6.92 1.04
C PHE A 151 5.34 6.49 1.43
N VAL A 152 6.07 5.84 0.52
CA VAL A 152 7.44 5.38 0.78
C VAL A 152 8.38 6.56 1.04
N ALA A 153 8.22 7.68 0.33
CA ALA A 153 9.01 8.88 0.57
C ALA A 153 8.82 9.44 1.99
N LEU A 154 7.61 9.34 2.54
CA LEU A 154 7.33 9.78 3.92
C LEU A 154 7.82 8.81 5.01
N LEU A 155 8.32 7.62 4.61
CA LEU A 155 8.90 6.68 5.58
C LEU A 155 10.29 7.16 6.02
N GLY A 156 10.31 7.88 7.11
CA GLY A 156 11.56 8.42 7.69
C GLY A 156 11.98 9.78 7.15
N TRP A 157 11.21 10.41 6.27
CA TRP A 157 11.39 11.77 5.82
C TRP A 157 10.16 12.62 6.16
N SER A 158 10.37 13.90 6.45
CA SER A 158 9.31 14.85 6.73
C SER A 158 9.52 16.13 5.92
N PRO A 159 8.51 16.59 5.17
CA PRO A 159 8.57 17.87 4.49
C PRO A 159 8.53 19.03 5.49
N GLU A 160 9.03 20.20 5.10
CA GLU A 160 9.08 21.39 5.95
C GLU A 160 7.68 21.94 6.31
N ASP A 161 6.72 21.79 5.39
CA ASP A 161 5.35 22.37 5.48
C ASP A 161 4.30 21.40 6.01
N ASN A 162 4.69 20.20 6.45
CA ASN A 162 3.80 19.11 6.86
C ASN A 162 2.80 18.66 5.76
N ASN A 163 3.04 18.96 4.49
CA ASN A 163 2.26 18.40 3.39
C ASN A 163 2.53 16.91 3.28
N GLU A 164 1.48 16.09 3.18
CA GLU A 164 1.61 14.63 3.03
C GLU A 164 1.33 14.15 1.60
N PHE A 165 0.84 15.01 0.71
CA PHE A 165 0.45 14.63 -0.65
C PHE A 165 1.25 15.36 -1.69
N PHE A 166 1.95 14.62 -2.53
CA PHE A 166 2.83 15.13 -3.57
C PHE A 166 2.58 14.42 -4.89
N THR A 167 2.56 15.17 -5.97
CA THR A 167 2.88 14.61 -7.28
C THR A 167 4.37 14.23 -7.31
N LEU A 168 4.78 13.38 -8.24
CA LEU A 168 6.20 13.01 -8.37
C LEU A 168 7.08 14.26 -8.61
N GLU A 169 6.60 15.21 -9.39
CA GLU A 169 7.32 16.46 -9.68
C GLU A 169 7.48 17.35 -8.44
N GLU A 170 6.44 17.44 -7.63
CA GLU A 170 6.48 18.18 -6.35
C GLU A 170 7.41 17.46 -5.36
N LEU A 171 7.35 16.13 -5.30
CA LEU A 171 8.20 15.33 -4.43
C LEU A 171 9.67 15.49 -4.79
N VAL A 172 10.03 15.47 -6.07
CA VAL A 172 11.41 15.70 -6.55
C VAL A 172 11.94 17.06 -6.12
N LYS A 173 11.08 18.09 -6.07
CA LYS A 173 11.46 19.44 -5.64
C LYS A 173 11.55 19.59 -4.12
N ALA A 174 10.69 18.88 -3.39
CA ALA A 174 10.57 19.02 -1.92
C ALA A 174 11.54 18.09 -1.16
N PHE A 175 11.90 16.94 -1.76
CA PHE A 175 12.70 15.92 -1.08
C PHE A 175 14.13 16.41 -0.82
N ASP A 176 14.49 16.43 0.46
CA ASP A 176 15.85 16.68 0.93
C ASP A 176 16.20 15.63 2.00
N TYR A 177 17.23 14.82 1.74
CA TYR A 177 17.65 13.77 2.66
C TYR A 177 18.15 14.28 4.02
N HIS A 178 18.54 15.57 4.13
CA HIS A 178 18.89 16.17 5.42
C HIS A 178 17.71 16.25 6.41
N HIS A 179 16.47 16.14 5.91
CA HIS A 179 15.26 16.08 6.74
C HIS A 179 14.83 14.65 7.08
N MET A 180 15.70 13.67 6.86
CA MET A 180 15.44 12.28 7.27
C MET A 180 15.62 12.09 8.77
N SER A 181 14.74 11.27 9.35
CA SER A 181 14.78 10.93 10.78
C SER A 181 15.79 9.82 11.06
N LYS A 182 16.37 9.83 12.27
CA LYS A 182 17.18 8.72 12.81
C LYS A 182 16.31 7.60 13.37
N THR A 183 15.04 7.90 13.66
CA THR A 183 14.08 6.98 14.30
C THR A 183 13.54 6.00 13.26
N PRO A 184 13.41 4.70 13.60
CA PRO A 184 12.75 3.75 12.73
C PRO A 184 11.35 4.21 12.31
N ALA A 185 11.02 4.03 11.02
CA ALA A 185 9.71 4.32 10.48
C ALA A 185 8.83 3.08 10.49
N VAL A 186 7.55 3.24 10.81
CA VAL A 186 6.58 2.14 10.80
C VAL A 186 5.87 2.13 9.44
N PHE A 187 5.87 0.97 8.79
CA PHE A 187 5.08 0.73 7.59
C PHE A 187 3.62 0.49 8.00
N ASP A 188 2.82 1.54 7.96
CA ASP A 188 1.40 1.53 8.33
C ASP A 188 0.54 1.30 7.08
N MET A 189 0.01 0.08 6.94
CA MET A 189 -0.85 -0.29 5.82
C MET A 189 -2.18 0.49 5.82
N THR A 190 -2.71 0.82 6.98
CA THR A 190 -3.94 1.61 7.11
C THR A 190 -3.73 3.01 6.56
N LYS A 191 -2.60 3.64 6.88
CA LYS A 191 -2.23 4.95 6.33
C LYS A 191 -2.02 4.87 4.81
N LEU A 192 -1.35 3.84 4.30
CA LEU A 192 -1.16 3.66 2.86
C LEU A 192 -2.50 3.50 2.13
N ARG A 193 -3.42 2.69 2.65
CA ARG A 193 -4.77 2.54 2.08
C ARG A 193 -5.53 3.85 2.05
N TRP A 194 -5.56 4.56 3.18
CA TRP A 194 -6.19 5.89 3.26
C TRP A 194 -5.59 6.87 2.24
N MET A 195 -4.26 6.93 2.16
CA MET A 195 -3.56 7.77 1.19
C MET A 195 -3.97 7.44 -0.24
N ASN A 196 -3.96 6.16 -0.60
CA ASN A 196 -4.38 5.69 -1.91
C ASN A 196 -5.83 6.09 -2.23
N GLY A 197 -6.73 5.95 -1.25
CA GLY A 197 -8.12 6.40 -1.38
C GLY A 197 -8.23 7.90 -1.67
N GLU A 198 -7.39 8.74 -1.06
CA GLU A 198 -7.35 10.18 -1.36
C GLU A 198 -6.85 10.48 -2.79
N TYR A 199 -5.89 9.70 -3.31
CA TYR A 199 -5.49 9.78 -4.73
C TYR A 199 -6.64 9.40 -5.66
N LEU A 200 -7.36 8.31 -5.36
CA LEU A 200 -8.52 7.87 -6.15
C LEU A 200 -9.63 8.94 -6.16
N LYS A 201 -9.93 9.55 -5.01
CA LYS A 201 -10.94 10.60 -4.90
C LYS A 201 -10.58 11.85 -5.70
N LYS A 202 -9.31 12.23 -5.72
CA LYS A 202 -8.81 13.41 -6.46
C LYS A 202 -8.57 13.16 -7.93
N MET A 203 -8.47 11.89 -8.34
CA MET A 203 -8.25 11.50 -9.74
C MET A 203 -9.36 12.06 -10.63
N ASP A 204 -9.02 12.52 -11.83
CA ASP A 204 -10.00 12.87 -12.85
C ASP A 204 -10.95 11.70 -13.12
N PHE A 205 -12.24 11.98 -13.35
CA PHE A 205 -13.25 10.94 -13.47
C PHE A 205 -13.02 10.04 -14.67
N ASP A 206 -12.63 10.59 -15.82
CA ASP A 206 -12.43 9.80 -17.03
C ASP A 206 -11.28 8.80 -16.83
N ARG A 207 -10.18 9.26 -16.22
CA ARG A 207 -9.05 8.38 -15.86
C ARG A 207 -9.48 7.33 -14.82
N PHE A 208 -10.23 7.73 -13.80
CA PHE A 208 -10.75 6.79 -12.80
C PHE A 208 -11.61 5.71 -13.46
N TYR A 209 -12.54 6.11 -14.33
CA TYR A 209 -13.43 5.20 -15.02
C TYR A 209 -12.67 4.22 -15.92
N GLU A 210 -11.71 4.71 -16.71
CA GLU A 210 -10.86 3.87 -17.56
C GLU A 210 -10.12 2.80 -16.75
N MET A 211 -9.56 3.17 -15.59
CA MET A 211 -8.82 2.25 -14.73
C MET A 211 -9.74 1.30 -13.94
N ALA A 212 -10.90 1.75 -13.49
CA ALA A 212 -11.85 0.94 -12.73
C ALA A 212 -12.63 -0.06 -13.58
N LEU A 213 -12.89 0.26 -14.85
CA LEU A 213 -13.75 -0.53 -15.73
C LEU A 213 -13.33 -2.00 -15.87
N PRO A 214 -12.06 -2.37 -16.07
CA PRO A 214 -11.64 -3.76 -16.09
C PRO A 214 -12.01 -4.51 -14.81
N HIS A 215 -11.74 -3.91 -13.64
CA HIS A 215 -12.05 -4.51 -12.33
C HIS A 215 -13.56 -4.66 -12.11
N MET A 216 -14.36 -3.68 -12.54
CA MET A 216 -15.81 -3.80 -12.47
C MET A 216 -16.34 -4.93 -13.36
N LYS A 217 -15.80 -5.09 -14.58
CA LYS A 217 -16.20 -6.14 -15.52
C LYS A 217 -15.78 -7.55 -15.09
N GLU A 218 -14.77 -7.68 -14.25
CA GLU A 218 -14.44 -8.97 -13.62
C GLU A 218 -15.50 -9.43 -12.61
N VAL A 219 -16.24 -8.49 -12.02
CA VAL A 219 -17.25 -8.75 -10.99
C VAL A 219 -18.67 -8.82 -11.60
N VAL A 220 -18.96 -7.95 -12.57
CA VAL A 220 -20.30 -7.77 -13.15
C VAL A 220 -20.24 -8.10 -14.65
N SER A 221 -20.93 -9.19 -15.02
CA SER A 221 -21.08 -9.62 -16.41
C SER A 221 -22.31 -9.04 -17.11
N LYS A 222 -23.26 -8.53 -16.31
CA LYS A 222 -24.49 -7.92 -16.80
C LYS A 222 -24.22 -6.61 -17.53
N ASP A 223 -25.07 -6.28 -18.48
CA ASP A 223 -25.08 -4.97 -19.16
C ASP A 223 -25.73 -3.92 -18.25
N VAL A 224 -24.90 -3.16 -17.57
CA VAL A 224 -25.31 -2.10 -16.63
C VAL A 224 -24.58 -0.78 -16.96
N ASN A 225 -25.07 0.31 -16.41
CA ASN A 225 -24.41 1.60 -16.55
C ASN A 225 -23.12 1.65 -15.69
N PHE A 226 -21.99 1.17 -16.26
CA PHE A 226 -20.69 1.14 -15.57
C PHE A 226 -20.15 2.53 -15.24
N GLU A 227 -20.46 3.55 -16.04
CA GLU A 227 -20.03 4.92 -15.77
C GLU A 227 -20.69 5.45 -14.49
N LYS A 228 -22.01 5.24 -14.35
CA LYS A 228 -22.75 5.59 -13.13
C LYS A 228 -22.25 4.79 -11.93
N LEU A 229 -21.99 3.49 -12.12
CA LEU A 229 -21.46 2.62 -11.10
C LEU A 229 -20.06 3.09 -10.64
N ALA A 230 -19.20 3.48 -11.56
CA ALA A 230 -17.89 4.05 -11.25
C ALA A 230 -18.01 5.35 -10.43
N ALA A 231 -18.93 6.24 -10.81
CA ALA A 231 -19.18 7.48 -10.05
C ALA A 231 -19.60 7.19 -8.60
N MET A 232 -20.41 6.15 -8.38
CA MET A 232 -20.87 5.77 -7.05
C MET A 232 -19.75 5.20 -6.17
N ILE A 233 -18.81 4.43 -6.74
CA ILE A 233 -17.75 3.77 -5.96
C ILE A 233 -16.50 4.63 -5.78
N LYS A 234 -16.30 5.68 -6.58
CA LYS A 234 -15.08 6.50 -6.59
C LYS A 234 -14.66 7.00 -5.22
N THR A 235 -15.61 7.34 -4.36
CA THR A 235 -15.35 7.83 -3.00
C THR A 235 -15.47 6.74 -1.92
N ARG A 236 -15.70 5.49 -2.31
CA ARG A 236 -16.00 4.37 -1.41
C ARG A 236 -14.91 3.31 -1.36
N ILE A 237 -13.98 3.37 -2.28
CA ILE A 237 -12.86 2.44 -2.36
C ILE A 237 -11.54 3.15 -1.99
N GLU A 238 -10.65 2.38 -1.41
CA GLU A 238 -9.29 2.80 -1.12
C GLU A 238 -8.26 2.16 -2.06
N ILE A 239 -8.56 0.97 -2.57
CA ILE A 239 -7.75 0.24 -3.57
C ILE A 239 -8.68 -0.43 -4.60
N TRP A 240 -8.14 -0.83 -5.74
CA TRP A 240 -8.95 -1.47 -6.79
C TRP A 240 -9.61 -2.79 -6.33
N ALA A 241 -8.96 -3.54 -5.44
CA ALA A 241 -9.51 -4.77 -4.91
C ALA A 241 -10.83 -4.57 -4.13
N ASP A 242 -11.08 -3.37 -3.58
CA ASP A 242 -12.31 -3.06 -2.85
C ASP A 242 -13.54 -3.01 -3.77
N ILE A 243 -13.35 -2.84 -5.08
CA ILE A 243 -14.46 -2.78 -6.06
C ILE A 243 -15.37 -3.97 -5.93
N LYS A 244 -14.82 -5.18 -5.81
CA LYS A 244 -15.59 -6.41 -5.71
C LYS A 244 -16.61 -6.34 -4.58
N ASP A 245 -16.20 -5.97 -3.39
CA ASP A 245 -17.07 -5.93 -2.20
C ASP A 245 -18.14 -4.82 -2.29
N GLN A 246 -17.85 -3.77 -3.09
CA GLN A 246 -18.79 -2.67 -3.29
C GLN A 246 -19.90 -3.01 -4.30
N ILE A 247 -19.65 -3.88 -5.29
CA ILE A 247 -20.54 -4.07 -6.43
C ILE A 247 -20.96 -5.53 -6.72
N ASP A 248 -20.51 -6.52 -5.95
CA ASP A 248 -20.82 -7.94 -6.13
C ASP A 248 -22.35 -8.21 -6.23
N PHE A 249 -23.15 -7.48 -5.45
CA PHE A 249 -24.59 -7.58 -5.46
C PHE A 249 -25.25 -7.11 -6.78
N ILE A 250 -24.54 -6.36 -7.62
CA ILE A 250 -25.04 -5.97 -8.95
C ILE A 250 -25.18 -7.21 -9.82
N GLU A 251 -24.19 -8.13 -9.77
CA GLU A 251 -24.28 -9.39 -10.50
C GLU A 251 -25.37 -10.29 -9.93
N GLN A 252 -25.36 -10.49 -8.62
CA GLN A 252 -26.35 -11.33 -7.94
C GLN A 252 -26.57 -10.85 -6.50
N VAL A 253 -27.84 -10.71 -6.11
CA VAL A 253 -28.19 -10.42 -4.71
C VAL A 253 -27.69 -11.58 -3.83
N PRO A 254 -26.84 -11.33 -2.84
CA PRO A 254 -26.38 -12.38 -1.93
C PRO A 254 -27.53 -12.90 -1.08
N ASP A 255 -27.37 -14.08 -0.48
CA ASP A 255 -28.29 -14.51 0.57
C ASP A 255 -28.13 -13.58 1.80
N TYR A 256 -29.24 -13.15 2.38
CA TYR A 256 -29.26 -12.20 3.48
C TYR A 256 -30.33 -12.54 4.50
N ASP A 257 -30.13 -12.12 5.75
CA ASP A 257 -31.12 -12.26 6.81
C ASP A 257 -32.34 -11.38 6.53
N ILE A 258 -33.55 -11.96 6.53
CA ILE A 258 -34.82 -11.25 6.33
C ILE A 258 -35.02 -10.12 7.36
N ASN A 259 -34.46 -10.26 8.57
CA ASN A 259 -34.49 -9.22 9.59
C ASN A 259 -33.75 -7.93 9.19
N MET A 260 -33.02 -7.92 8.07
CA MET A 260 -32.41 -6.72 7.52
C MET A 260 -33.43 -5.65 7.16
N TYR A 261 -34.69 -6.04 6.88
CA TYR A 261 -35.79 -5.10 6.68
C TYR A 261 -36.18 -4.35 7.95
N VAL A 262 -35.85 -4.86 9.14
CA VAL A 262 -36.17 -4.22 10.42
C VAL A 262 -35.12 -3.14 10.73
N HIS A 263 -35.56 -1.86 10.71
CA HIS A 263 -34.64 -0.74 10.92
C HIS A 263 -35.24 0.33 11.83
N LYS A 264 -34.74 0.49 13.05
CA LYS A 264 -35.28 1.40 14.08
C LYS A 264 -35.42 2.86 13.62
N LYS A 265 -34.35 3.41 13.01
CA LYS A 265 -34.33 4.81 12.57
C LYS A 265 -35.34 5.09 11.46
N ASN A 266 -35.52 4.16 10.55
CA ASN A 266 -36.47 4.26 9.44
C ASN A 266 -37.86 3.77 9.83
N LYS A 267 -38.03 3.17 11.02
CA LYS A 267 -39.30 2.61 11.55
C LYS A 267 -39.87 1.53 10.65
N THR A 268 -39.02 0.72 10.01
CA THR A 268 -39.43 -0.41 9.18
C THR A 268 -39.42 -1.72 9.95
N ASN A 269 -40.29 -2.63 9.59
CA ASN A 269 -40.38 -4.02 10.01
C ASN A 269 -40.76 -4.90 8.80
N LEU A 270 -40.94 -6.21 8.99
CA LEU A 270 -41.23 -7.13 7.90
C LEU A 270 -42.57 -6.80 7.21
N GLU A 271 -43.61 -6.56 8.01
CA GLU A 271 -45.00 -6.31 7.53
C GLU A 271 -45.07 -5.01 6.71
N ASN A 272 -44.60 -3.86 7.27
CA ASN A 272 -44.69 -2.60 6.56
C ASN A 272 -43.67 -2.51 5.39
N SER A 273 -42.58 -3.24 5.42
CA SER A 273 -41.65 -3.37 4.29
C SER A 273 -42.31 -4.11 3.14
N LEU A 274 -43.04 -5.18 3.42
CA LEU A 274 -43.81 -5.92 2.41
C LEU A 274 -44.89 -5.03 1.76
N GLU A 275 -45.63 -4.26 2.58
CA GLU A 275 -46.64 -3.32 2.08
C GLU A 275 -46.00 -2.27 1.15
N VAL A 276 -44.94 -1.62 1.61
CA VAL A 276 -44.21 -0.63 0.82
C VAL A 276 -43.74 -1.21 -0.52
N LEU A 277 -43.09 -2.39 -0.51
CA LEU A 277 -42.58 -2.99 -1.74
C LEU A 277 -43.67 -3.33 -2.72
N LYS A 278 -44.85 -3.84 -2.28
CA LYS A 278 -45.99 -4.10 -3.13
C LYS A 278 -46.56 -2.83 -3.79
N GLU A 279 -46.74 -1.76 -3.01
CA GLU A 279 -47.28 -0.51 -3.54
C GLU A 279 -46.24 0.20 -4.47
N VAL A 280 -44.99 0.23 -4.08
CA VAL A 280 -43.92 0.84 -4.88
C VAL A 280 -43.74 0.09 -6.20
N GLN A 281 -43.82 -1.23 -6.22
CA GLN A 281 -43.74 -2.02 -7.46
C GLN A 281 -44.73 -1.53 -8.50
N LEU A 282 -46.01 -1.31 -8.11
CA LEU A 282 -47.07 -0.82 -9.01
C LEU A 282 -46.77 0.59 -9.56
N LEU A 283 -46.08 1.45 -8.80
CA LEU A 283 -45.66 2.77 -9.26
C LEU A 283 -44.47 2.64 -10.25
N LEU A 284 -43.48 1.80 -9.94
CA LEU A 284 -42.29 1.59 -10.74
C LEU A 284 -42.62 0.89 -12.09
N GLU A 285 -43.63 0.02 -12.14
CA GLU A 285 -44.12 -0.60 -13.38
C GLU A 285 -44.62 0.45 -14.41
N LYS A 286 -45.20 1.54 -13.92
CA LYS A 286 -45.73 2.63 -14.75
C LYS A 286 -44.68 3.69 -15.07
N GLN A 287 -43.59 3.72 -14.33
CA GLN A 287 -42.50 4.69 -14.52
C GLN A 287 -41.68 4.32 -15.76
N GLU A 288 -41.50 5.26 -16.68
CA GLU A 288 -40.69 5.07 -17.88
C GLU A 288 -39.27 5.59 -17.69
N ASP A 289 -39.12 6.75 -17.05
CA ASP A 289 -37.82 7.35 -16.75
C ASP A 289 -37.25 6.76 -15.46
N TYR A 290 -36.20 5.95 -15.61
CA TYR A 290 -35.45 5.31 -14.51
C TYR A 290 -34.17 6.06 -14.13
N SER A 291 -34.11 7.36 -14.44
CA SER A 291 -33.04 8.22 -13.88
C SER A 291 -33.22 8.37 -12.36
N ASN A 292 -32.08 8.53 -11.64
CA ASN A 292 -32.09 8.72 -10.20
C ASN A 292 -33.05 9.83 -9.74
N ASP A 293 -33.03 10.97 -10.45
CA ASP A 293 -33.82 12.14 -10.08
C ASP A 293 -35.33 11.88 -10.24
N ALA A 294 -35.76 11.25 -11.35
CA ALA A 294 -37.14 10.89 -11.59
C ALA A 294 -37.66 9.86 -10.57
N LEU A 295 -36.84 8.85 -10.26
CA LEU A 295 -37.18 7.82 -9.26
C LEU A 295 -37.22 8.42 -7.84
N PHE A 296 -36.31 9.33 -7.51
CA PHE A 296 -36.28 9.99 -6.21
C PHE A 296 -37.48 10.89 -6.01
N GLU A 297 -37.90 11.63 -7.04
CA GLU A 297 -39.14 12.45 -7.01
C GLU A 297 -40.39 11.57 -6.83
N LEU A 298 -40.53 10.51 -7.63
CA LEU A 298 -41.64 9.57 -7.54
C LEU A 298 -41.79 8.97 -6.13
N LEU A 299 -40.71 8.41 -5.61
CA LEU A 299 -40.74 7.73 -4.32
C LEU A 299 -40.78 8.73 -3.14
N GLY A 300 -40.21 9.91 -3.31
CA GLY A 300 -40.35 11.00 -2.37
C GLY A 300 -41.76 11.52 -2.25
N GLN A 301 -42.49 11.61 -3.38
CA GLN A 301 -43.94 11.96 -3.38
C GLN A 301 -44.76 10.87 -2.72
N TYR A 302 -44.51 9.59 -3.04
CA TYR A 302 -45.17 8.45 -2.37
C TYR A 302 -44.98 8.50 -0.84
N ALA A 303 -43.77 8.78 -0.38
CA ALA A 303 -43.49 8.91 1.06
C ALA A 303 -44.29 10.03 1.71
N LYS A 304 -44.43 11.20 1.04
CA LYS A 304 -45.28 12.32 1.50
C LYS A 304 -46.76 11.96 1.57
N ASP A 305 -47.29 11.31 0.52
CA ASP A 305 -48.68 10.89 0.45
C ASP A 305 -49.05 9.89 1.56
N LYS A 306 -48.09 9.10 1.99
CA LYS A 306 -48.19 8.16 3.13
C LYS A 306 -47.85 8.80 4.49
N GLU A 307 -47.54 10.08 4.55
CA GLU A 307 -47.07 10.79 5.75
C GLU A 307 -45.86 10.10 6.44
N LYS A 308 -44.97 9.52 5.63
CA LYS A 308 -43.76 8.81 6.06
C LYS A 308 -42.50 9.59 5.68
N LYS A 309 -41.38 9.29 6.40
CA LYS A 309 -40.08 9.77 5.99
C LYS A 309 -39.59 9.02 4.77
N VAL A 310 -38.81 9.68 3.92
CA VAL A 310 -38.21 9.07 2.71
C VAL A 310 -37.45 7.77 3.04
N GLY A 311 -36.74 7.73 4.15
CA GLY A 311 -35.99 6.53 4.57
C GLY A 311 -36.90 5.32 4.87
N PHE A 312 -38.17 5.52 5.23
CA PHE A 312 -39.14 4.45 5.42
C PHE A 312 -39.44 3.70 4.11
N VAL A 313 -39.40 4.43 2.99
CA VAL A 313 -39.66 3.86 1.65
C VAL A 313 -38.34 3.33 1.04
N MET A 314 -37.26 4.10 1.14
CA MET A 314 -36.01 3.78 0.48
C MET A 314 -35.28 2.59 1.10
N TRP A 315 -35.48 2.33 2.40
CA TRP A 315 -34.78 1.24 3.09
C TRP A 315 -35.22 -0.15 2.57
N PRO A 316 -36.49 -0.50 2.54
CA PRO A 316 -36.95 -1.79 1.98
C PRO A 316 -36.52 -2.00 0.53
N ILE A 317 -36.59 -0.96 -0.29
CA ILE A 317 -36.15 -1.02 -1.69
C ILE A 317 -34.67 -1.33 -1.78
N ARG A 318 -33.83 -0.62 -1.01
CA ARG A 318 -32.37 -0.87 -1.03
C ARG A 318 -32.03 -2.29 -0.60
N VAL A 319 -32.66 -2.81 0.46
CA VAL A 319 -32.47 -4.20 0.89
C VAL A 319 -32.89 -5.18 -0.19
N ALA A 320 -34.07 -4.96 -0.82
CA ALA A 320 -34.57 -5.80 -1.90
C ALA A 320 -33.61 -5.84 -3.10
N LEU A 321 -33.01 -4.69 -3.46
CA LEU A 321 -32.12 -4.57 -4.62
C LEU A 321 -30.73 -5.15 -4.36
N SER A 322 -30.23 -5.10 -3.12
CA SER A 322 -28.82 -5.37 -2.83
C SER A 322 -28.56 -6.51 -1.85
N GLY A 323 -29.52 -6.86 -0.99
CA GLY A 323 -29.27 -7.75 0.14
C GLY A 323 -28.23 -7.22 1.13
N LYS A 324 -27.95 -5.90 1.14
CA LYS A 324 -26.92 -5.28 1.97
C LYS A 324 -27.46 -4.10 2.77
N GLN A 325 -26.92 -3.92 3.97
CA GLN A 325 -27.22 -2.73 4.79
C GLN A 325 -26.55 -1.48 4.27
N MET A 326 -25.34 -1.64 3.70
CA MET A 326 -24.55 -0.55 3.13
C MET A 326 -24.28 -0.82 1.66
N THR A 327 -24.52 0.18 0.84
CA THR A 327 -24.33 0.17 -0.62
C THR A 327 -23.60 1.44 -1.04
N PRO A 328 -22.90 1.45 -2.17
CA PRO A 328 -22.18 2.63 -2.67
C PRO A 328 -23.11 3.79 -3.00
N GLY A 329 -24.38 3.50 -3.35
CA GLY A 329 -25.43 4.50 -3.64
C GLY A 329 -26.73 4.22 -2.90
N GLY A 330 -27.70 5.16 -3.05
CA GLY A 330 -29.06 5.01 -2.55
C GLY A 330 -29.91 4.09 -3.41
N ALA A 331 -31.13 3.77 -2.95
CA ALA A 331 -32.07 2.88 -3.65
C ALA A 331 -32.34 3.32 -5.09
N THR A 332 -32.53 4.61 -5.33
CA THR A 332 -32.82 5.16 -6.66
C THR A 332 -31.61 5.14 -7.60
N GLU A 333 -30.41 5.39 -7.08
CA GLU A 333 -29.18 5.25 -7.85
C GLU A 333 -28.92 3.79 -8.23
N LEU A 334 -29.22 2.84 -7.34
CA LEU A 334 -29.13 1.40 -7.65
C LEU A 334 -30.12 0.99 -8.75
N MET A 335 -31.36 1.50 -8.72
CA MET A 335 -32.34 1.24 -9.78
C MET A 335 -31.91 1.83 -11.13
N GLU A 336 -31.29 3.01 -11.14
CA GLU A 336 -30.74 3.60 -12.37
C GLU A 336 -29.64 2.72 -12.98
N VAL A 337 -28.77 2.12 -12.14
CA VAL A 337 -27.70 1.21 -12.60
C VAL A 337 -28.26 -0.13 -13.08
N LEU A 338 -29.20 -0.73 -12.33
CA LEU A 338 -29.79 -2.04 -12.63
C LEU A 338 -30.78 -2.00 -13.78
N GLY A 339 -31.41 -0.85 -14.02
CA GLY A 339 -32.48 -0.70 -14.98
C GLY A 339 -33.85 -1.23 -14.45
N LYS A 340 -34.88 -0.99 -15.24
CA LYS A 340 -36.28 -1.27 -14.85
C LYS A 340 -36.53 -2.75 -14.61
N GLU A 341 -36.18 -3.60 -15.57
CA GLU A 341 -36.48 -5.03 -15.54
C GLU A 341 -35.86 -5.73 -14.35
N GLU A 342 -34.54 -5.53 -14.14
CA GLU A 342 -33.80 -6.15 -13.03
C GLU A 342 -34.30 -5.62 -11.67
N SER A 343 -34.61 -4.33 -11.56
CA SER A 343 -35.11 -3.72 -10.33
C SER A 343 -36.45 -4.31 -9.94
N LEU A 344 -37.38 -4.42 -10.88
CA LEU A 344 -38.72 -5.03 -10.65
C LEU A 344 -38.60 -6.51 -10.30
N ALA A 345 -37.75 -7.27 -10.97
CA ALA A 345 -37.50 -8.68 -10.67
C ALA A 345 -36.99 -8.90 -9.25
N ARG A 346 -36.04 -8.08 -8.79
CA ARG A 346 -35.50 -8.14 -7.42
C ARG A 346 -36.52 -7.75 -6.38
N ILE A 347 -37.32 -6.71 -6.64
CA ILE A 347 -38.42 -6.30 -5.76
C ILE A 347 -39.47 -7.43 -5.66
N GLN A 348 -39.84 -8.07 -6.77
CA GLN A 348 -40.75 -9.20 -6.75
C GLN A 348 -40.21 -10.38 -5.91
N THR A 349 -38.96 -10.74 -6.10
CA THR A 349 -38.29 -11.78 -5.29
C THR A 349 -38.37 -11.46 -3.79
N ALA A 350 -38.11 -10.20 -3.43
CA ALA A 350 -38.22 -9.74 -2.04
C ALA A 350 -39.63 -9.81 -1.49
N ILE A 351 -40.65 -9.44 -2.30
CA ILE A 351 -42.07 -9.55 -1.94
C ILE A 351 -42.45 -11.03 -1.69
N ASP A 352 -42.04 -11.94 -2.57
CA ASP A 352 -42.32 -13.35 -2.43
C ASP A 352 -41.69 -13.93 -1.15
N ARG A 353 -40.44 -13.56 -0.86
CA ARG A 353 -39.74 -13.98 0.35
C ARG A 353 -40.40 -13.43 1.63
N LEU A 354 -40.71 -12.15 1.68
CA LEU A 354 -41.37 -11.53 2.83
C LEU A 354 -42.80 -12.10 3.05
N SER A 355 -43.52 -12.47 1.98
CA SER A 355 -44.85 -13.05 2.08
C SER A 355 -44.88 -14.46 2.66
N GLN A 356 -43.73 -15.17 2.67
CA GLN A 356 -43.59 -16.50 3.28
C GLN A 356 -43.28 -16.43 4.78
N GLU A 357 -42.74 -15.30 5.24
CA GLU A 357 -42.30 -15.10 6.62
C GLU A 357 -43.25 -14.19 7.44
N ALA A 358 -44.18 -13.51 6.79
CA ALA A 358 -45.19 -12.65 7.40
C ALA A 358 -46.52 -13.45 7.62
#